data_156d567384c1a467801e550846b5a298
#
_entry.id   156d567384c1a467801e550846b5a298
#
_cell.length_a   1.000
_cell.length_b   1.000
_cell.length_c   1.000
_cell.angle_alpha   90.00
_cell.angle_beta   90.00
_cell.angle_gamma   90.00
#
_symmetry.space_group_name_H-M   'P 1'
#
loop_
_entity.id
_entity.type
_entity.pdbx_description
1 polymer ?
#
loop_
_entity_poly.entity_id
_entity_poly.type
_entity_poly.pdbx_seq_one_letter_code
_entity_poly.pdbx_strand_id
1 'polypeptide(L)'
;MEKIEFIISEFQKCNIELSQDKADKLLKLYEFLVKYNQNVNLTAITDFEEVVVKHFIDSVLPFSMIDIKENSSFIDVGTGAGFPSIPLMIVRPDLKGTLLEALNKRCVFLEKACELTGVDAKVVHGRAEDYAKEKREAFDFATARAVAAMPVLCEYCIPYVKTGGRFIALKSVNEDETQCEKAVKVLGGKIAQIKDY
;
A
#
# COMPACT_ATOMS: atom_id res chain seq x y z
N MET A 1 -3.61 -2.93 28.46
CA MET A 1 -3.48 -1.78 27.53
C MET A 1 -4.68 -1.83 26.60
N GLU A 2 -5.41 -0.75 26.45
CA GLU A 2 -6.50 -0.71 25.47
C GLU A 2 -5.92 -0.81 24.05
N LYS A 3 -6.68 -1.38 23.11
CA LYS A 3 -6.20 -1.62 21.72
C LYS A 3 -5.69 -0.35 21.04
N ILE A 4 -6.34 0.77 21.28
CA ILE A 4 -5.94 2.06 20.70
C ILE A 4 -4.60 2.53 21.25
N GLU A 5 -4.39 2.41 22.57
CA GLU A 5 -3.10 2.74 23.21
C GLU A 5 -1.97 1.87 22.64
N PHE A 6 -2.25 0.59 22.40
CA PHE A 6 -1.28 -0.31 21.76
C PHE A 6 -0.90 0.18 20.36
N ILE A 7 -1.88 0.49 19.50
CA ILE A 7 -1.62 1.01 18.15
C ILE A 7 -0.73 2.27 18.24
N ILE A 8 -1.10 3.24 19.08
CA ILE A 8 -0.34 4.49 19.23
C ILE A 8 1.09 4.20 19.68
N SER A 9 1.27 3.33 20.68
CA SER A 9 2.60 3.01 21.22
C SER A 9 3.49 2.32 20.18
N GLU A 10 2.95 1.41 19.35
CA GLU A 10 3.74 0.74 18.32
C GLU A 10 4.18 1.71 17.20
N PHE A 11 3.31 2.64 16.78
CA PHE A 11 3.68 3.67 15.81
C PHE A 11 4.73 4.64 16.39
N GLN A 12 4.62 4.99 17.67
CA GLN A 12 5.58 5.86 18.35
C GLN A 12 6.98 5.22 18.42
N LYS A 13 7.09 3.91 18.61
CA LYS A 13 8.37 3.18 18.54
C LYS A 13 9.08 3.35 17.19
N CYS A 14 8.31 3.56 16.14
CA CYS A 14 8.80 3.82 14.79
C CYS A 14 8.97 5.31 14.48
N ASN A 15 8.91 6.20 15.48
CA ASN A 15 8.93 7.66 15.33
C ASN A 15 7.82 8.22 14.44
N ILE A 16 6.66 7.56 14.41
CA ILE A 16 5.48 8.02 13.69
C ILE A 16 4.44 8.48 14.72
N GLU A 17 4.14 9.77 14.71
CA GLU A 17 3.09 10.33 15.57
C GLU A 17 1.70 9.96 15.01
N LEU A 18 0.87 9.38 15.86
CA LEU A 18 -0.48 8.97 15.51
C LEU A 18 -1.49 9.62 16.46
N SER A 19 -2.43 10.39 15.90
CA SER A 19 -3.54 10.93 16.69
C SER A 19 -4.53 9.84 17.10
N GLN A 20 -5.30 10.10 18.16
CA GLN A 20 -6.36 9.22 18.63
C GLN A 20 -7.37 8.86 17.50
N ASP A 21 -7.79 9.84 16.69
CA ASP A 21 -8.71 9.63 15.55
C ASP A 21 -8.11 8.66 14.52
N LYS A 22 -6.82 8.80 14.19
CA LYS A 22 -6.15 7.90 13.24
C LYS A 22 -6.03 6.49 13.81
N ALA A 23 -5.71 6.36 15.10
CA ALA A 23 -5.66 5.06 15.76
C ALA A 23 -7.03 4.38 15.82
N ASP A 24 -8.11 5.14 16.05
CA ASP A 24 -9.48 4.63 16.01
C ASP A 24 -9.86 4.13 14.60
N LYS A 25 -9.46 4.84 13.54
CA LYS A 25 -9.67 4.40 12.14
C LYS A 25 -8.91 3.10 11.84
N LEU A 26 -7.68 2.96 12.33
CA LEU A 26 -6.91 1.72 12.19
C LEU A 26 -7.55 0.56 12.96
N LEU A 27 -8.08 0.80 14.15
CA LEU A 27 -8.81 -0.21 14.91
C LEU A 27 -10.08 -0.66 14.18
N LYS A 28 -10.86 0.28 13.64
CA LYS A 28 -12.03 -0.05 12.80
C LYS A 28 -11.66 -0.87 11.57
N LEU A 29 -10.56 -0.53 10.91
CA LEU A 29 -10.03 -1.30 9.78
C LEU A 29 -9.68 -2.73 10.21
N TYR A 30 -9.02 -2.92 11.35
CA TYR A 30 -8.70 -4.23 11.90
C TYR A 30 -9.96 -5.06 12.14
N GLU A 31 -10.93 -4.52 12.86
CA GLU A 31 -12.17 -5.23 13.21
C GLU A 31 -12.95 -5.64 11.95
N PHE A 32 -13.02 -4.75 10.98
CA PHE A 32 -13.66 -5.03 9.71
C PHE A 32 -12.89 -6.07 8.88
N LEU A 33 -11.56 -5.98 8.82
CA LEU A 33 -10.69 -6.95 8.16
C LEU A 33 -10.91 -8.36 8.69
N VAL A 34 -10.82 -8.55 10.01
CA VAL A 34 -10.97 -9.87 10.66
C VAL A 34 -12.37 -10.44 10.40
N LYS A 35 -13.40 -9.63 10.55
CA LYS A 35 -14.78 -10.04 10.28
C LYS A 35 -14.99 -10.46 8.82
N TYR A 36 -14.49 -9.67 7.88
CA TYR A 36 -14.67 -9.91 6.44
C TYR A 36 -13.81 -11.08 5.94
N ASN A 37 -12.64 -11.28 6.55
CA ASN A 37 -11.68 -12.33 6.22
C ASN A 37 -12.28 -13.74 6.37
N GLN A 38 -13.27 -13.91 7.24
CA GLN A 38 -14.00 -15.18 7.41
C GLN A 38 -14.67 -15.67 6.10
N ASN A 39 -14.96 -14.75 5.18
CA ASN A 39 -15.68 -15.05 3.94
C ASN A 39 -14.81 -14.89 2.67
N VAL A 40 -13.74 -14.12 2.73
CA VAL A 40 -12.98 -13.68 1.54
C VAL A 40 -11.48 -13.75 1.80
N ASN A 41 -10.89 -14.77 2.24
CA ASN A 41 -9.43 -14.95 2.39
C ASN A 41 -8.56 -13.75 1.95
N LEU A 42 -8.59 -12.67 2.74
CA LEU A 42 -7.87 -11.43 2.45
C LEU A 42 -6.41 -11.50 2.93
N THR A 43 -6.23 -12.11 4.11
CA THR A 43 -4.93 -12.25 4.76
C THR A 43 -4.89 -13.52 5.62
N ALA A 44 -3.69 -14.09 5.81
CA ALA A 44 -3.46 -15.16 6.78
C ALA A 44 -3.25 -14.61 8.21
N ILE A 45 -2.94 -13.32 8.37
CA ILE A 45 -2.65 -12.68 9.65
C ILE A 45 -3.92 -12.03 10.17
N THR A 46 -4.44 -12.52 11.30
CA THR A 46 -5.67 -12.04 11.94
C THR A 46 -5.49 -11.69 13.42
N ASP A 47 -4.38 -12.08 14.03
CA ASP A 47 -4.03 -11.63 15.37
C ASP A 47 -3.85 -10.12 15.42
N PHE A 48 -4.33 -9.49 16.49
CA PHE A 48 -4.37 -8.03 16.58
C PHE A 48 -2.97 -7.40 16.55
N GLU A 49 -2.06 -7.90 17.39
CA GLU A 49 -0.72 -7.35 17.51
C GLU A 49 0.07 -7.57 16.22
N GLU A 50 -0.08 -8.75 15.61
CA GLU A 50 0.54 -9.06 14.33
C GLU A 50 0.00 -8.18 13.20
N VAL A 51 -1.30 -7.89 13.14
CA VAL A 51 -1.88 -6.99 12.13
C VAL A 51 -1.35 -5.57 12.31
N VAL A 52 -1.25 -5.08 13.54
CA VAL A 52 -0.70 -3.75 13.80
C VAL A 52 0.75 -3.66 13.30
N VAL A 53 1.59 -4.63 13.63
CA VAL A 53 3.01 -4.59 13.25
C VAL A 53 3.20 -4.93 11.77
N LYS A 54 2.71 -6.10 11.32
CA LYS A 54 3.01 -6.67 10.00
C LYS A 54 2.14 -6.11 8.87
N HIS A 55 1.06 -5.40 9.19
CA HIS A 55 0.22 -4.77 8.19
C HIS A 55 0.20 -3.26 8.32
N PHE A 56 -0.11 -2.69 9.49
CA PHE A 56 -0.26 -1.23 9.59
C PHE A 56 1.07 -0.50 9.59
N ILE A 57 2.00 -0.88 10.48
CA ILE A 57 3.34 -0.26 10.52
C ILE A 57 4.10 -0.54 9.24
N ASP A 58 4.12 -1.79 8.77
CA ASP A 58 4.74 -2.20 7.51
C ASP A 58 4.17 -1.44 6.29
N SER A 59 2.93 -0.96 6.38
CA SER A 59 2.31 -0.13 5.34
C SER A 59 2.72 1.35 5.39
N VAL A 60 3.18 1.86 6.52
CA VAL A 60 3.43 3.30 6.72
C VAL A 60 4.92 3.61 6.84
N LEU A 61 5.67 2.79 7.55
CA LEU A 61 7.07 3.01 7.86
C LEU A 61 7.96 3.24 6.62
N PRO A 62 7.86 2.43 5.53
CA PRO A 62 8.67 2.66 4.33
C PRO A 62 8.43 4.04 3.71
N PHE A 63 7.20 4.53 3.77
CA PHE A 63 6.84 5.83 3.19
C PHE A 63 7.27 7.00 4.07
N SER A 64 7.48 6.81 5.38
CA SER A 64 8.07 7.82 6.26
C SER A 64 9.57 8.03 6.01
N MET A 65 10.22 7.06 5.38
CA MET A 65 11.65 7.10 5.05
C MET A 65 11.94 7.79 3.70
N ILE A 66 10.91 8.21 2.98
CA ILE A 66 10.99 8.76 1.62
C ILE A 66 10.31 10.12 1.62
N ASP A 67 10.93 11.08 0.93
CA ASP A 67 10.29 12.38 0.70
C ASP A 67 9.16 12.25 -0.33
N ILE A 68 7.92 12.22 0.17
CA ILE A 68 6.68 12.22 -0.62
C ILE A 68 5.98 13.56 -0.41
N LYS A 69 5.86 14.32 -1.50
CA LYS A 69 5.22 15.64 -1.50
C LYS A 69 3.76 15.55 -1.06
N GLU A 70 3.30 16.59 -0.41
CA GLU A 70 1.88 16.72 -0.07
C GLU A 70 0.99 16.68 -1.32
N ASN A 71 -0.20 16.11 -1.15
CA ASN A 71 -1.19 15.94 -2.23
C ASN A 71 -0.72 15.09 -3.43
N SER A 72 0.37 14.31 -3.27
CA SER A 72 0.81 13.39 -4.32
C SER A 72 -0.27 12.38 -4.67
N SER A 73 -0.40 12.13 -5.98
CA SER A 73 -1.26 11.05 -6.50
C SER A 73 -0.48 9.74 -6.56
N PHE A 74 -1.12 8.64 -6.19
CA PHE A 74 -0.48 7.33 -6.29
C PHE A 74 -1.44 6.22 -6.71
N ILE A 75 -0.86 5.13 -7.20
CA ILE A 75 -1.56 3.89 -7.49
C ILE A 75 -0.93 2.74 -6.71
N ASP A 76 -1.77 1.94 -6.07
CA ASP A 76 -1.39 0.67 -5.42
C ASP A 76 -1.85 -0.48 -6.30
N VAL A 77 -0.89 -1.19 -6.87
CA VAL A 77 -1.15 -2.24 -7.87
C VAL A 77 -1.28 -3.58 -7.18
N GLY A 78 -2.47 -4.18 -7.26
CA GLY A 78 -2.78 -5.43 -6.57
C GLY A 78 -2.90 -5.24 -5.06
N THR A 79 -3.61 -4.20 -4.67
CA THR A 79 -3.73 -3.73 -3.26
C THR A 79 -4.26 -4.78 -2.27
N GLY A 80 -4.94 -5.83 -2.74
CA GLY A 80 -5.44 -6.94 -1.93
C GLY A 80 -6.42 -6.51 -0.84
N ALA A 81 -5.99 -6.60 0.41
CA ALA A 81 -6.75 -6.12 1.57
C ALA A 81 -6.55 -4.61 1.86
N GLY A 82 -6.09 -3.84 0.88
CA GLY A 82 -5.85 -2.40 1.03
C GLY A 82 -4.51 -2.05 1.66
N PHE A 83 -3.54 -2.94 1.58
CA PHE A 83 -2.19 -2.73 2.11
C PHE A 83 -1.16 -2.59 0.99
N PRO A 84 -0.37 -1.48 0.98
CA PRO A 84 -0.18 -0.51 2.07
C PRO A 84 -1.18 0.66 2.09
N SER A 85 -2.05 0.82 1.12
CA SER A 85 -2.74 2.07 0.81
C SER A 85 -3.66 2.60 1.91
N ILE A 86 -4.54 1.77 2.50
CA ILE A 86 -5.52 2.28 3.47
C ILE A 86 -4.83 2.78 4.74
N PRO A 87 -3.91 2.03 5.40
CA PRO A 87 -3.18 2.56 6.54
C PRO A 87 -2.34 3.79 6.21
N LEU A 88 -1.69 3.81 5.03
CA LEU A 88 -0.93 4.97 4.57
C LEU A 88 -1.83 6.22 4.45
N MET A 89 -3.01 6.10 3.84
CA MET A 89 -3.94 7.22 3.67
C MET A 89 -4.63 7.62 4.98
N ILE A 90 -4.78 6.73 5.96
CA ILE A 90 -5.20 7.12 7.32
C ILE A 90 -4.16 8.03 7.97
N VAL A 91 -2.87 7.71 7.81
CA VAL A 91 -1.76 8.51 8.39
C VAL A 91 -1.50 9.76 7.55
N ARG A 92 -1.58 9.67 6.23
CA ARG A 92 -1.35 10.74 5.24
C ARG A 92 -2.63 11.02 4.42
N PRO A 93 -3.64 11.67 5.03
CA PRO A 93 -4.93 11.92 4.38
C PRO A 93 -4.85 12.93 3.22
N ASP A 94 -3.71 13.57 3.04
CA ASP A 94 -3.40 14.45 1.92
C ASP A 94 -3.15 13.69 0.60
N LEU A 95 -2.79 12.41 0.66
CA LEU A 95 -2.47 11.61 -0.52
C LEU A 95 -3.75 11.22 -1.30
N LYS A 96 -3.61 11.16 -2.63
CA LYS A 96 -4.70 10.81 -3.56
C LYS A 96 -4.47 9.41 -4.10
N GLY A 97 -5.07 8.41 -3.44
CA GLY A 97 -4.86 6.99 -3.74
C GLY A 97 -5.81 6.43 -4.78
N THR A 98 -5.27 5.60 -5.67
CA THR A 98 -6.03 4.69 -6.53
C THR A 98 -5.64 3.25 -6.17
N LEU A 99 -6.61 2.47 -5.72
CA LEU A 99 -6.46 1.09 -5.29
C LEU A 99 -6.89 0.17 -6.43
N LEU A 100 -5.94 -0.44 -7.12
CA LEU A 100 -6.19 -1.32 -8.26
C LEU A 100 -6.19 -2.79 -7.81
N GLU A 101 -7.29 -3.49 -8.04
CA GLU A 101 -7.46 -4.90 -7.65
C GLU A 101 -8.20 -5.68 -8.74
N ALA A 102 -7.71 -6.87 -9.05
CA ALA A 102 -8.26 -7.71 -10.11
C ALA A 102 -9.47 -8.55 -9.67
N LEU A 103 -9.67 -8.76 -8.37
CA LEU A 103 -10.75 -9.58 -7.84
C LEU A 103 -11.89 -8.72 -7.32
N ASN A 104 -13.03 -8.77 -7.97
CA ASN A 104 -14.21 -7.96 -7.62
C ASN A 104 -14.62 -8.08 -6.14
N LYS A 105 -14.56 -9.27 -5.55
CA LYS A 105 -14.88 -9.47 -4.14
C LYS A 105 -13.97 -8.70 -3.18
N ARG A 106 -12.70 -8.45 -3.58
CA ARG A 106 -11.78 -7.60 -2.83
C ARG A 106 -12.08 -6.12 -3.06
N CYS A 107 -12.48 -5.73 -4.28
CA CYS A 107 -12.92 -4.36 -4.54
C CYS A 107 -14.10 -3.97 -3.63
N VAL A 108 -15.10 -4.84 -3.47
CA VAL A 108 -16.23 -4.61 -2.55
C VAL A 108 -15.77 -4.45 -1.09
N PHE A 109 -14.76 -5.22 -0.66
CA PHE A 109 -14.14 -5.02 0.66
C PHE A 109 -13.48 -3.65 0.76
N LEU A 110 -12.67 -3.27 -0.23
CA LEU A 110 -11.92 -2.02 -0.26
C LEU A 110 -12.85 -0.80 -0.20
N GLU A 111 -13.93 -0.78 -0.97
CA GLU A 111 -14.93 0.29 -0.96
C GLU A 111 -15.52 0.48 0.44
N LYS A 112 -15.94 -0.62 1.08
CA LYS A 112 -16.47 -0.58 2.45
C LYS A 112 -15.43 -0.19 3.50
N ALA A 113 -14.19 -0.65 3.34
CA ALA A 113 -13.09 -0.28 4.24
C ALA A 113 -12.77 1.21 4.15
N CYS A 114 -12.76 1.78 2.94
CA CYS A 114 -12.58 3.21 2.71
C CYS A 114 -13.73 4.02 3.34
N GLU A 115 -14.98 3.63 3.11
CA GLU A 115 -16.16 4.26 3.72
C GLU A 115 -16.08 4.24 5.25
N LEU A 116 -15.80 3.08 5.84
CA LEU A 116 -15.73 2.90 7.30
C LEU A 116 -14.63 3.74 7.96
N THR A 117 -13.49 3.89 7.29
CA THR A 117 -12.32 4.61 7.80
C THR A 117 -12.29 6.08 7.39
N GLY A 118 -13.20 6.50 6.51
CA GLY A 118 -13.20 7.85 5.94
C GLY A 118 -12.01 8.14 5.03
N VAL A 119 -11.45 7.11 4.40
CA VAL A 119 -10.36 7.24 3.42
C VAL A 119 -10.97 7.54 2.04
N ASP A 120 -10.58 8.68 1.45
CA ASP A 120 -11.01 9.09 0.10
C ASP A 120 -10.08 8.48 -0.96
N ALA A 121 -10.29 7.20 -1.27
CA ALA A 121 -9.52 6.49 -2.29
C ALA A 121 -10.42 6.03 -3.45
N LYS A 122 -9.86 6.05 -4.66
CA LYS A 122 -10.53 5.47 -5.83
C LYS A 122 -10.23 3.99 -5.91
N VAL A 123 -11.24 3.14 -5.71
CA VAL A 123 -11.13 1.70 -5.96
C VAL A 123 -11.37 1.41 -7.44
N VAL A 124 -10.51 0.62 -8.06
CA VAL A 124 -10.58 0.23 -9.47
C VAL A 124 -10.52 -1.29 -9.59
N HIS A 125 -11.58 -1.88 -10.13
CA HIS A 125 -11.59 -3.30 -10.51
C HIS A 125 -10.97 -3.46 -11.90
N GLY A 126 -9.80 -4.11 -11.98
CA GLY A 126 -9.12 -4.32 -13.26
C GLY A 126 -7.76 -4.98 -13.13
N ARG A 127 -7.21 -5.39 -14.27
CA ARG A 127 -5.85 -5.89 -14.38
C ARG A 127 -4.88 -4.73 -14.57
N ALA A 128 -3.66 -4.87 -14.04
CA ALA A 128 -2.63 -3.84 -14.13
C ALA A 128 -2.28 -3.48 -15.58
N GLU A 129 -2.08 -4.50 -16.40
CA GLU A 129 -1.73 -4.35 -17.82
C GLU A 129 -2.81 -3.68 -18.65
N ASP A 130 -4.07 -3.82 -18.28
CA ASP A 130 -5.20 -3.20 -18.99
C ASP A 130 -5.41 -1.75 -18.55
N TYR A 131 -5.42 -1.50 -17.25
CA TYR A 131 -5.61 -0.15 -16.73
C TYR A 131 -4.44 0.78 -17.08
N ALA A 132 -3.23 0.25 -17.26
CA ALA A 132 -2.07 1.02 -17.71
C ALA A 132 -2.25 1.62 -19.12
N LYS A 133 -3.06 1.03 -19.98
CA LYS A 133 -3.38 1.58 -21.31
C LYS A 133 -4.11 2.93 -21.22
N GLU A 134 -4.91 3.10 -20.15
CA GLU A 134 -5.70 4.32 -19.93
C GLU A 134 -4.99 5.34 -19.01
N LYS A 135 -4.11 4.85 -18.13
CA LYS A 135 -3.50 5.64 -17.04
C LYS A 135 -1.98 5.65 -17.06
N ARG A 136 -1.39 5.58 -18.26
CA ARG A 136 0.06 5.68 -18.41
C ARG A 136 0.56 7.05 -17.93
N GLU A 137 1.66 7.04 -17.17
CA GLU A 137 2.34 8.25 -16.65
C GLU A 137 1.39 9.22 -15.91
N ALA A 138 0.40 8.67 -15.17
CA ALA A 138 -0.64 9.48 -14.54
C ALA A 138 -0.39 9.78 -13.07
N PHE A 139 0.49 9.04 -12.39
CA PHE A 139 0.68 9.12 -10.95
C PHE A 139 2.07 9.61 -10.57
N ASP A 140 2.17 10.31 -9.44
CA ASP A 140 3.44 10.79 -8.90
C ASP A 140 4.29 9.64 -8.36
N PHE A 141 3.63 8.60 -7.82
CA PHE A 141 4.29 7.33 -7.52
C PHE A 141 3.33 6.13 -7.68
N ALA A 142 3.92 4.95 -7.83
CA ALA A 142 3.22 3.67 -7.74
C ALA A 142 3.78 2.87 -6.56
N THR A 143 2.96 2.03 -5.97
CA THR A 143 3.39 1.07 -4.95
C THR A 143 2.79 -0.30 -5.22
N ALA A 144 3.41 -1.33 -4.68
CA ALA A 144 2.88 -2.68 -4.64
C ALA A 144 3.55 -3.47 -3.51
N ARG A 145 2.80 -4.40 -2.89
CA ARG A 145 3.27 -5.30 -1.86
C ARG A 145 2.89 -6.74 -2.18
N ALA A 146 3.88 -7.64 -2.20
CA ALA A 146 3.70 -9.10 -2.33
C ALA A 146 2.84 -9.58 -3.54
N VAL A 147 2.90 -8.86 -4.69
CA VAL A 147 2.07 -9.17 -5.87
C VAL A 147 2.75 -10.19 -6.79
N ALA A 148 4.04 -9.99 -7.09
CA ALA A 148 4.81 -10.80 -8.05
C ALA A 148 6.32 -10.66 -7.81
N ALA A 149 7.14 -11.41 -8.55
CA ALA A 149 8.58 -11.19 -8.62
C ALA A 149 8.91 -9.80 -9.19
N MET A 150 10.04 -9.21 -8.77
CA MET A 150 10.38 -7.82 -9.11
C MET A 150 10.35 -7.48 -10.60
N PRO A 151 10.86 -8.29 -11.53
CA PRO A 151 10.77 -7.95 -12.96
C PRO A 151 9.33 -7.74 -13.44
N VAL A 152 8.43 -8.65 -13.08
CA VAL A 152 6.99 -8.56 -13.42
C VAL A 152 6.33 -7.37 -12.73
N LEU A 153 6.71 -7.13 -11.47
CA LEU A 153 6.18 -6.01 -10.70
C LEU A 153 6.58 -4.67 -11.30
N CYS A 154 7.81 -4.56 -11.81
CA CYS A 154 8.25 -3.38 -12.56
C CYS A 154 7.40 -3.14 -13.81
N GLU A 155 7.09 -4.19 -14.58
CA GLU A 155 6.22 -4.10 -15.76
C GLU A 155 4.79 -3.64 -15.41
N TYR A 156 4.27 -4.05 -14.25
CA TYR A 156 2.93 -3.66 -13.80
C TYR A 156 2.87 -2.25 -13.24
N CYS A 157 3.95 -1.75 -12.62
CA CYS A 157 3.91 -0.51 -11.83
C CYS A 157 4.56 0.69 -12.54
N ILE A 158 5.71 0.51 -13.20
CA ILE A 158 6.46 1.62 -13.80
C ILE A 158 5.65 2.37 -14.86
N PRO A 159 4.84 1.71 -15.73
CA PRO A 159 4.06 2.43 -16.73
C PRO A 159 3.07 3.46 -16.18
N TYR A 160 2.66 3.35 -14.93
CA TYR A 160 1.77 4.31 -14.28
C TYR A 160 2.46 5.60 -13.82
N VAL A 161 3.77 5.53 -13.66
CA VAL A 161 4.54 6.59 -12.98
C VAL A 161 4.92 7.68 -13.97
N LYS A 162 4.65 8.94 -13.61
CA LYS A 162 5.11 10.12 -14.37
C LYS A 162 6.63 10.14 -14.49
N THR A 163 7.15 10.75 -15.55
CA THR A 163 8.58 11.04 -15.66
C THR A 163 9.06 11.81 -14.42
N GLY A 164 10.11 11.32 -13.76
CA GLY A 164 10.61 11.86 -12.49
C GLY A 164 9.88 11.38 -11.24
N GLY A 165 8.80 10.59 -11.39
CA GLY A 165 8.11 9.92 -10.29
C GLY A 165 8.84 8.67 -9.77
N ARG A 166 8.21 7.90 -8.89
CA ARG A 166 8.84 6.75 -8.22
C ARG A 166 7.94 5.52 -8.22
N PHE A 167 8.52 4.35 -8.42
CA PHE A 167 7.92 3.09 -8.02
C PHE A 167 8.53 2.65 -6.69
N ILE A 168 7.69 2.41 -5.67
CA ILE A 168 8.05 2.02 -4.31
C ILE A 168 7.57 0.59 -4.11
N ALA A 169 8.49 -0.38 -4.22
CA ALA A 169 8.20 -1.79 -4.05
C ALA A 169 8.44 -2.22 -2.60
N LEU A 170 7.43 -2.80 -1.95
CA LEU A 170 7.55 -3.40 -0.62
C LEU A 170 7.76 -4.90 -0.77
N LYS A 171 8.98 -5.37 -0.48
CA LYS A 171 9.43 -6.75 -0.73
C LYS A 171 10.16 -7.33 0.47
N SER A 172 10.18 -8.65 0.57
CA SER A 172 11.06 -9.38 1.49
C SER A 172 12.50 -9.45 0.97
N VAL A 173 13.45 -9.65 1.86
CA VAL A 173 14.92 -9.50 1.67
C VAL A 173 15.57 -10.44 0.61
N ASN A 174 14.84 -11.36 -0.02
CA ASN A 174 15.42 -12.42 -0.87
C ASN A 174 15.15 -12.24 -2.37
N GLU A 175 15.17 -11.02 -2.91
CA GLU A 175 14.99 -10.77 -4.35
C GLU A 175 16.34 -10.67 -5.07
N ASP A 176 16.37 -11.18 -6.32
CA ASP A 176 17.57 -11.09 -7.18
C ASP A 176 17.69 -9.66 -7.75
N GLU A 177 18.61 -8.87 -7.18
CA GLU A 177 18.86 -7.49 -7.58
C GLU A 177 19.25 -7.35 -9.05
N THR A 178 20.00 -8.32 -9.61
CA THR A 178 20.46 -8.27 -11.01
C THR A 178 19.31 -8.34 -12.01
N GLN A 179 18.31 -9.16 -11.72
CA GLN A 179 17.12 -9.26 -12.56
C GLN A 179 16.25 -7.99 -12.46
N CYS A 180 16.20 -7.42 -11.26
CA CYS A 180 15.51 -6.15 -11.02
C CYS A 180 16.14 -5.00 -11.83
N GLU A 181 17.45 -4.83 -11.80
CA GLU A 181 18.17 -3.79 -12.55
C GLU A 181 17.89 -3.85 -14.06
N LYS A 182 17.91 -5.05 -14.64
CA LYS A 182 17.60 -5.24 -16.07
C LYS A 182 16.18 -4.79 -16.42
N ALA A 183 15.19 -5.23 -15.64
CA ALA A 183 13.80 -4.87 -15.86
C ALA A 183 13.57 -3.35 -15.75
N VAL A 184 14.09 -2.73 -14.69
CA VAL A 184 14.00 -1.30 -14.46
C VAL A 184 14.62 -0.50 -15.60
N LYS A 185 15.81 -0.90 -16.10
CA LYS A 185 16.50 -0.24 -17.20
C LYS A 185 15.73 -0.33 -18.52
N VAL A 186 15.16 -1.50 -18.83
CA VAL A 186 14.34 -1.69 -20.04
C VAL A 186 13.10 -0.79 -20.02
N LEU A 187 12.52 -0.58 -18.84
CA LEU A 187 11.35 0.28 -18.64
C LEU A 187 11.69 1.77 -18.50
N GLY A 188 12.95 2.16 -18.73
CA GLY A 188 13.38 3.56 -18.70
C GLY A 188 13.61 4.14 -17.30
N GLY A 189 13.67 3.30 -16.28
CA GLY A 189 13.92 3.68 -14.90
C GLY A 189 15.37 3.47 -14.44
N LYS A 190 15.61 3.79 -13.18
CA LYS A 190 16.84 3.43 -12.44
C LYS A 190 16.48 3.12 -10.99
N ILE A 191 17.19 2.22 -10.36
CA ILE A 191 17.12 1.99 -8.92
C ILE A 191 17.71 3.21 -8.23
N ALA A 192 16.87 3.93 -7.47
CA ALA A 192 17.30 5.11 -6.74
C ALA A 192 17.83 4.76 -5.35
N GLN A 193 17.22 3.76 -4.70
CA GLN A 193 17.57 3.37 -3.33
C GLN A 193 17.01 1.98 -3.01
N ILE A 194 17.73 1.24 -2.16
CA ILE A 194 17.28 0.03 -1.47
C ILE A 194 17.43 0.33 0.02
N LYS A 195 16.42 0.05 0.82
CA LYS A 195 16.43 0.22 2.28
C LYS A 195 15.77 -0.96 2.96
N ASP A 196 16.39 -1.43 4.02
CA ASP A 196 15.78 -2.31 5.00
C ASP A 196 15.04 -1.49 6.08
N TYR A 197 13.95 -2.03 6.64
CA TYR A 197 13.15 -1.36 7.66
C TYR A 197 12.51 -2.37 8.63
#